data_a7b8bf3ead89a8d9de78b6d9d7d239e7
#
_entry.id   a7b8bf3ead89a8d9de78b6d9d7d239e7
#
_cell.length_a   1.000
_cell.length_b   1.000
_cell.length_c   1.000
_cell.angle_alpha   90.00
_cell.angle_beta   90.00
_cell.angle_gamma   90.00
#
_symmetry.space_group_name_H-M   'P 1'
#
loop_
_entity.id
_entity.type
_entity.pdbx_description
1 polymer ?
#
loop_
_entity_poly.entity_id
_entity_poly.type
_entity_poly.pdbx_seq_one_letter_code
_entity_poly.pdbx_strand_id
1 'polypeptide(L)'
;MATPPFHYEPMFQKGPDTTEYYLLTKDYVSVSEFEGKPILKVAKEGCCHISTAAFRDVSFMLRRSHNEQVAKILSDPEATDNDKYVALTFLRNAEVAAKGVLPFCQDTGTAIIHGEKGQQVWTGYCDEEALSLGVYKTYTEENLRYSQNAPLNMYDEVNTKCNLPAQIDIEATEGMEYEFLCVTKGGGSANKTYLYQETKAILNPGTLVPFLVEKIKTLGTAACPPYHIAIVIGGTSAEKNLLTVKLASTRFYDSLPTTGSEGGRAFRDVELEKEVLAAAQNIGLGADIRHRGKYLAHDVRIIRLPRHGASCPVGLGVSCSADRNIKCKINKEGIWIEKLDSHPGELIPEELRQAGEGDAVKINLNQPMADILKELDKYPVSTRLSLNGTIIVGRDIAHAKLKERLDRGEDLPQYIKDHPIYYAGPAKTPAGMACGSMGPTTAGRMDSYVDLFQSHGGSMIMLAKGNRSQQVTDACKNHGGFYLGSIGGPAAILAQNNIKSIECVEYPELGMEAIWKIEVENFPAFILVDNKGNDFFKQIKPRC
;
A
#
# COMPACT_ATOMS: atom_id res chain seq x y z
N MET A 1 22.97 -31.93 34.32
CA MET A 1 23.54 -30.72 33.70
C MET A 1 23.39 -29.60 34.69
N ALA A 2 24.44 -28.78 34.90
CA ALA A 2 24.33 -27.62 35.77
C ALA A 2 23.42 -26.56 35.11
N THR A 3 22.54 -25.94 35.90
CA THR A 3 21.68 -24.84 35.42
C THR A 3 22.58 -23.66 35.05
N PRO A 4 22.48 -23.11 33.82
CA PRO A 4 23.26 -21.93 33.47
C PRO A 4 22.85 -20.73 34.35
N PRO A 5 23.77 -19.81 34.67
CA PRO A 5 23.44 -18.62 35.43
C PRO A 5 22.42 -17.77 34.62
N PHE A 6 21.57 -17.05 35.36
CA PHE A 6 20.64 -16.12 34.72
C PHE A 6 21.41 -15.04 33.95
N HIS A 7 21.09 -14.91 32.69
CA HIS A 7 21.55 -13.82 31.82
C HIS A 7 20.39 -13.31 30.98
N TYR A 8 20.13 -12.02 31.03
CA TYR A 8 19.12 -11.39 30.22
C TYR A 8 19.76 -10.75 28.98
N GLU A 9 19.25 -11.08 27.83
CA GLU A 9 19.62 -10.45 26.55
C GLU A 9 18.34 -9.96 25.85
N PRO A 10 18.21 -8.65 25.54
CA PRO A 10 17.06 -8.13 24.81
C PRO A 10 16.96 -8.79 23.43
N MET A 11 15.76 -9.21 23.04
CA MET A 11 15.55 -9.83 21.72
C MET A 11 15.90 -8.87 20.59
N PHE A 12 15.47 -7.63 20.68
CA PHE A 12 15.71 -6.61 19.65
C PHE A 12 16.75 -5.59 20.12
N GLN A 13 17.99 -5.78 19.67
CA GLN A 13 19.09 -4.87 19.96
C GLN A 13 19.32 -3.94 18.76
N LYS A 14 18.51 -2.87 18.68
CA LYS A 14 18.66 -1.86 17.63
C LYS A 14 19.95 -1.07 17.82
N GLY A 15 20.64 -0.77 16.71
CA GLY A 15 21.75 0.17 16.68
C GLY A 15 21.27 1.62 16.83
N PRO A 16 22.21 2.59 16.80
CA PRO A 16 21.87 4.00 16.91
C PRO A 16 20.86 4.45 15.83
N ASP A 17 19.92 5.30 16.22
CA ASP A 17 19.01 5.92 15.28
C ASP A 17 19.72 7.03 14.49
N THR A 18 19.77 6.87 13.17
CA THR A 18 20.39 7.82 12.24
C THR A 18 19.35 8.66 11.48
N THR A 19 18.10 8.58 11.89
CA THR A 19 16.98 9.30 11.25
C THR A 19 17.15 10.82 11.42
N GLU A 20 16.96 11.56 10.35
CA GLU A 20 16.90 13.02 10.40
C GLU A 20 15.52 13.48 10.84
N TYR A 21 15.47 14.28 11.91
CA TYR A 21 14.25 14.84 12.47
C TYR A 21 14.19 16.35 12.32
N TYR A 22 12.98 16.89 12.29
CA TYR A 22 12.74 18.30 12.54
C TYR A 22 12.00 18.49 13.86
N LEU A 23 12.26 19.60 14.53
CA LEU A 23 11.55 19.98 15.75
C LEU A 23 10.16 20.51 15.40
N LEU A 24 9.12 19.78 15.80
CA LEU A 24 7.74 20.22 15.62
C LEU A 24 7.38 21.35 16.60
N THR A 25 7.67 21.14 17.88
CA THR A 25 7.46 22.12 18.95
C THR A 25 8.26 21.77 20.20
N LYS A 26 8.55 22.80 21.01
CA LYS A 26 9.11 22.65 22.37
C LYS A 26 8.02 22.64 23.46
N ASP A 27 6.78 22.93 23.07
CA ASP A 27 5.66 22.93 23.98
C ASP A 27 5.25 21.50 24.37
N TYR A 28 4.39 21.37 25.39
CA TYR A 28 3.79 20.13 25.86
C TYR A 28 4.74 19.17 26.58
N VAL A 29 6.01 19.53 26.79
CA VAL A 29 6.98 18.72 27.51
C VAL A 29 7.56 19.52 28.68
N SER A 30 7.80 18.83 29.79
CA SER A 30 8.51 19.37 30.94
C SER A 30 9.20 18.25 31.71
N VAL A 31 10.21 18.60 32.50
CA VAL A 31 10.91 17.64 33.35
C VAL A 31 10.56 17.92 34.80
N SER A 32 10.19 16.88 35.54
CA SER A 32 10.00 16.88 36.99
C SER A 32 10.93 15.84 37.59
N GLU A 33 10.98 15.80 38.90
CA GLU A 33 11.74 14.80 39.66
C GLU A 33 10.82 13.92 40.46
N PHE A 34 11.07 12.62 40.48
CA PHE A 34 10.41 11.67 41.35
C PHE A 34 11.45 10.70 41.94
N GLU A 35 11.52 10.63 43.25
CA GLU A 35 12.51 9.83 43.98
C GLU A 35 13.99 10.03 43.50
N GLY A 36 14.36 11.28 43.23
CA GLY A 36 15.70 11.62 42.76
C GLY A 36 16.00 11.27 41.32
N LYS A 37 14.99 10.86 40.54
CA LYS A 37 15.13 10.54 39.10
C LYS A 37 14.34 11.56 38.27
N PRO A 38 14.89 12.02 37.13
CA PRO A 38 14.16 12.89 36.24
C PRO A 38 13.02 12.14 35.57
N ILE A 39 11.85 12.78 35.47
CA ILE A 39 10.68 12.26 34.80
C ILE A 39 10.26 13.25 33.71
N LEU A 40 10.15 12.78 32.48
CA LEU A 40 9.59 13.54 31.38
C LEU A 40 8.06 13.53 31.50
N LYS A 41 7.48 14.71 31.63
CA LYS A 41 6.03 14.89 31.60
C LYS A 41 5.62 15.35 30.20
N VAL A 42 4.63 14.66 29.64
CA VAL A 42 4.07 14.99 28.31
C VAL A 42 2.60 15.33 28.51
N ALA A 43 2.18 16.51 28.08
CA ALA A 43 0.77 16.89 28.11
C ALA A 43 -0.04 16.14 27.04
N LYS A 44 -1.35 15.96 27.27
CA LYS A 44 -2.26 15.24 26.34
C LYS A 44 -2.23 15.82 24.94
N GLU A 45 -2.16 17.13 24.82
CA GLU A 45 -2.04 17.88 23.57
C GLU A 45 -0.77 17.49 22.79
N GLY A 46 0.32 17.15 23.47
CA GLY A 46 1.58 16.72 22.85
C GLY A 46 1.43 15.39 22.09
N CYS A 47 0.77 14.39 22.69
CA CYS A 47 0.47 13.12 22.02
C CYS A 47 -0.52 13.30 20.86
N CYS A 48 -1.52 14.17 21.02
CA CYS A 48 -2.41 14.52 19.93
C CYS A 48 -1.65 15.23 18.79
N HIS A 49 -0.77 16.16 19.13
CA HIS A 49 -0.04 16.97 18.14
C HIS A 49 0.95 16.14 17.31
N ILE A 50 1.69 15.22 17.95
CA ILE A 50 2.64 14.35 17.27
C ILE A 50 1.93 13.41 16.29
N SER A 51 0.82 12.79 16.67
CA SER A 51 0.07 11.91 15.77
C SER A 51 -0.60 12.68 14.63
N THR A 52 -1.12 13.89 14.88
CA THR A 52 -1.67 14.76 13.83
C THR A 52 -0.60 15.08 12.78
N ALA A 53 0.57 15.54 13.19
CA ALA A 53 1.65 15.90 12.28
C ALA A 53 2.20 14.67 11.53
N ALA A 54 2.42 13.57 12.23
CA ALA A 54 2.94 12.35 11.63
C ALA A 54 2.02 11.79 10.54
N PHE A 55 0.72 11.66 10.81
CA PHE A 55 -0.23 11.13 9.84
C PHE A 55 -0.51 12.10 8.70
N ARG A 56 -0.38 13.40 8.93
CA ARG A 56 -0.40 14.39 7.86
C ARG A 56 0.80 14.20 6.94
N ASP A 57 2.00 14.24 7.46
CA ASP A 57 3.22 14.16 6.66
C ASP A 57 3.28 12.86 5.84
N VAL A 58 3.00 11.72 6.47
CA VAL A 58 3.07 10.41 5.81
C VAL A 58 1.97 10.19 4.77
N SER A 59 0.88 10.95 4.81
CA SER A 59 -0.17 10.88 3.78
C SER A 59 0.22 11.54 2.47
N PHE A 60 1.15 12.51 2.52
CA PHE A 60 1.53 13.34 1.38
C PHE A 60 2.98 13.15 0.94
N MET A 61 3.87 12.66 1.80
CA MET A 61 5.29 12.51 1.53
C MET A 61 5.79 11.10 1.82
N LEU A 62 6.85 10.70 1.15
CA LEU A 62 7.54 9.43 1.34
C LEU A 62 8.98 9.69 1.80
N ARG A 63 9.68 8.66 2.29
CA ARG A 63 11.09 8.77 2.59
C ARG A 63 11.92 9.03 1.33
N ARG A 64 12.93 9.87 1.44
CA ARG A 64 13.88 10.14 0.36
C ARG A 64 14.52 8.85 -0.16
N SER A 65 14.90 7.95 0.75
CA SER A 65 15.50 6.66 0.38
C SER A 65 14.58 5.77 -0.47
N HIS A 66 13.26 5.82 -0.25
CA HIS A 66 12.29 5.12 -1.10
C HIS A 66 12.24 5.76 -2.49
N ASN A 67 12.10 7.08 -2.58
CA ASN A 67 12.06 7.80 -3.85
C ASN A 67 13.35 7.60 -4.67
N GLU A 68 14.51 7.53 -4.00
CA GLU A 68 15.79 7.22 -4.64
C GLU A 68 15.83 5.80 -5.22
N GLN A 69 15.23 4.80 -4.55
CA GLN A 69 15.10 3.46 -5.11
C GLN A 69 14.22 3.45 -6.35
N VAL A 70 13.13 4.23 -6.35
CA VAL A 70 12.29 4.41 -7.53
C VAL A 70 13.08 5.10 -8.66
N ALA A 71 13.82 6.16 -8.35
CA ALA A 71 14.61 6.91 -9.33
C ALA A 71 15.70 6.06 -9.99
N LYS A 72 16.33 5.14 -9.25
CA LYS A 72 17.34 4.21 -9.79
C LYS A 72 16.81 3.35 -10.94
N ILE A 73 15.52 3.07 -10.98
CA ILE A 73 14.89 2.32 -12.09
C ILE A 73 15.04 3.07 -13.41
N LEU A 74 14.99 4.40 -13.40
CA LEU A 74 15.09 5.23 -14.60
C LEU A 74 16.45 5.09 -15.31
N SER A 75 17.51 4.82 -14.56
CA SER A 75 18.86 4.66 -15.09
C SER A 75 19.32 3.20 -15.21
N ASP A 76 18.51 2.23 -14.78
CA ASP A 76 18.87 0.80 -14.89
C ASP A 76 18.80 0.35 -16.35
N PRO A 77 19.91 -0.14 -16.94
CA PRO A 77 19.92 -0.64 -18.31
C PRO A 77 19.09 -1.92 -18.51
N GLU A 78 18.79 -2.67 -17.44
CA GLU A 78 17.94 -3.86 -17.46
C GLU A 78 16.46 -3.54 -17.30
N ALA A 79 16.11 -2.30 -16.94
CA ALA A 79 14.73 -1.86 -16.81
C ALA A 79 14.10 -1.73 -18.19
N THR A 80 12.88 -2.25 -18.32
CA THR A 80 12.08 -2.06 -19.54
C THR A 80 11.60 -0.60 -19.64
N ASP A 81 11.15 -0.18 -20.83
CA ASP A 81 10.54 1.14 -21.01
C ASP A 81 9.31 1.32 -20.11
N ASN A 82 8.59 0.24 -19.83
CA ASN A 82 7.46 0.28 -18.92
C ASN A 82 7.87 0.38 -17.43
N ASP A 83 8.93 -0.33 -17.01
CA ASP A 83 9.47 -0.14 -15.67
C ASP A 83 9.83 1.33 -15.44
N LYS A 84 10.52 1.94 -16.41
CA LYS A 84 10.89 3.36 -16.39
C LYS A 84 9.67 4.28 -16.39
N TYR A 85 8.67 3.98 -17.21
CA TYR A 85 7.42 4.74 -17.26
C TYR A 85 6.68 4.70 -15.91
N VAL A 86 6.57 3.53 -15.29
CA VAL A 86 5.93 3.36 -13.98
C VAL A 86 6.72 4.11 -12.90
N ALA A 87 8.06 3.98 -12.90
CA ALA A 87 8.93 4.69 -11.96
C ALA A 87 8.79 6.22 -12.09
N LEU A 88 8.81 6.74 -13.30
CA LEU A 88 8.60 8.17 -13.57
C LEU A 88 7.21 8.63 -13.08
N THR A 89 6.18 7.82 -13.29
CA THR A 89 4.83 8.12 -12.83
C THR A 89 4.77 8.17 -11.29
N PHE A 90 5.47 7.28 -10.59
CA PHE A 90 5.55 7.33 -9.12
C PHE A 90 6.24 8.61 -8.62
N LEU A 91 7.37 9.01 -9.22
CA LEU A 91 8.07 10.23 -8.83
C LEU A 91 7.23 11.49 -9.08
N ARG A 92 6.57 11.57 -10.24
CA ARG A 92 5.64 12.66 -10.56
C ARG A 92 4.47 12.69 -9.59
N ASN A 93 3.93 11.54 -9.22
CA ASN A 93 2.87 11.44 -8.22
C ASN A 93 3.34 11.90 -6.84
N ALA A 94 4.56 11.53 -6.45
CA ALA A 94 5.16 11.98 -5.20
C ALA A 94 5.32 13.52 -5.18
N GLU A 95 5.74 14.12 -6.31
CA GLU A 95 5.85 15.57 -6.45
C GLU A 95 4.49 16.29 -6.33
N VAL A 96 3.44 15.72 -6.92
CA VAL A 96 2.07 16.25 -6.77
C VAL A 96 1.60 16.12 -5.32
N ALA A 97 1.80 14.97 -4.70
CA ALA A 97 1.36 14.71 -3.34
C ALA A 97 2.10 15.58 -2.30
N ALA A 98 3.40 15.81 -2.48
CA ALA A 98 4.22 16.62 -1.58
C ALA A 98 3.74 18.07 -1.43
N LYS A 99 2.84 18.55 -2.31
CA LYS A 99 2.15 19.85 -2.17
C LYS A 99 1.15 19.88 -1.01
N GLY A 100 0.83 18.74 -0.40
CA GLY A 100 -0.03 18.63 0.79
C GLY A 100 -1.52 18.84 0.53
N VAL A 101 -2.00 18.62 -0.71
CA VAL A 101 -3.41 18.80 -1.09
C VAL A 101 -4.06 17.46 -1.46
N LEU A 102 -3.43 16.72 -2.35
CA LEU A 102 -3.87 15.39 -2.80
C LEU A 102 -3.00 14.33 -2.14
N PRO A 103 -3.53 13.41 -1.33
CA PRO A 103 -2.73 12.34 -0.75
C PRO A 103 -2.12 11.46 -1.85
N PHE A 104 -0.95 10.89 -1.56
CA PHE A 104 -0.18 10.08 -2.51
C PHE A 104 -1.03 8.94 -3.12
N CYS A 105 -1.80 8.25 -2.29
CA CYS A 105 -2.68 7.14 -2.66
C CYS A 105 -4.12 7.44 -2.23
N GLN A 106 -5.11 6.96 -3.00
CA GLN A 106 -6.53 7.06 -2.62
C GLN A 106 -6.87 6.23 -1.38
N ASP A 107 -6.18 5.10 -1.17
CA ASP A 107 -6.28 4.32 0.05
C ASP A 107 -5.36 4.94 1.10
N THR A 108 -5.90 5.84 1.90
CA THR A 108 -5.13 6.53 2.94
C THR A 108 -4.91 5.68 4.19
N GLY A 109 -5.33 4.40 4.12
CA GLY A 109 -4.90 3.31 5.00
C GLY A 109 -5.56 3.28 6.36
N THR A 110 -5.25 2.20 7.08
CA THR A 110 -5.45 2.10 8.52
C THR A 110 -4.27 2.80 9.22
N ALA A 111 -4.57 3.67 10.17
CA ALA A 111 -3.56 4.29 11.02
C ALA A 111 -3.05 3.28 12.06
N ILE A 112 -1.73 3.09 12.10
CA ILE A 112 -1.06 2.18 13.03
C ILE A 112 0.03 2.95 13.74
N ILE A 113 0.10 2.84 15.06
CA ILE A 113 1.13 3.45 15.90
C ILE A 113 1.78 2.34 16.73
N HIS A 114 3.07 2.17 16.56
CA HIS A 114 3.91 1.40 17.46
C HIS A 114 4.72 2.37 18.32
N GLY A 115 4.49 2.35 19.62
CA GLY A 115 5.12 3.24 20.59
C GLY A 115 6.10 2.48 21.49
N GLU A 116 7.27 3.05 21.72
CA GLU A 116 8.24 2.61 22.73
C GLU A 116 8.31 3.70 23.81
N LYS A 117 7.66 3.45 24.94
CA LYS A 117 7.53 4.42 26.04
C LYS A 117 8.55 4.16 27.14
N GLY A 118 9.49 5.09 27.30
CA GLY A 118 10.45 5.04 28.41
C GLY A 118 9.74 5.04 29.77
N GLN A 119 10.23 4.25 30.73
CA GLN A 119 9.61 4.14 32.06
C GLN A 119 9.67 5.44 32.87
N GLN A 120 10.49 6.40 32.46
CA GLN A 120 10.57 7.74 33.03
C GLN A 120 9.73 8.77 32.25
N VAL A 121 8.80 8.32 31.40
CA VAL A 121 7.84 9.17 30.70
C VAL A 121 6.48 9.05 31.38
N TRP A 122 5.98 10.16 31.88
CA TRP A 122 4.70 10.25 32.55
C TRP A 122 3.70 11.07 31.73
N THR A 123 2.57 10.48 31.39
CA THR A 123 1.48 11.12 30.65
C THR A 123 0.30 11.45 31.59
N GLY A 124 -0.06 10.53 32.47
CA GLY A 124 -1.15 10.74 33.45
C GLY A 124 -2.55 10.74 32.85
N TYR A 125 -2.68 10.34 31.58
CA TYR A 125 -3.96 10.21 30.84
C TYR A 125 -3.88 8.95 29.95
N CYS A 126 -4.95 8.66 29.21
CA CYS A 126 -4.98 7.56 28.24
C CYS A 126 -4.20 7.97 26.97
N ASP A 127 -3.03 7.37 26.76
CA ASP A 127 -2.17 7.64 25.60
C ASP A 127 -2.87 7.27 24.28
N GLU A 128 -3.57 6.13 24.26
CA GLU A 128 -4.32 5.68 23.09
C GLU A 128 -5.41 6.67 22.68
N GLU A 129 -6.16 7.23 23.65
CA GLU A 129 -7.17 8.26 23.37
C GLU A 129 -6.53 9.53 22.79
N ALA A 130 -5.41 9.98 23.36
CA ALA A 130 -4.72 11.20 22.91
C ALA A 130 -4.15 11.03 21.49
N LEU A 131 -3.53 9.89 21.18
CA LEU A 131 -3.01 9.56 19.86
C LEU A 131 -4.14 9.39 18.85
N SER A 132 -5.24 8.72 19.23
CA SER A 132 -6.43 8.56 18.39
C SER A 132 -7.08 9.89 18.03
N LEU A 133 -7.07 10.87 18.94
CA LEU A 133 -7.57 12.21 18.65
C LEU A 133 -6.77 12.90 17.54
N GLY A 134 -5.46 12.71 17.50
CA GLY A 134 -4.61 13.22 16.42
C GLY A 134 -4.91 12.55 15.07
N VAL A 135 -5.10 11.22 15.07
CA VAL A 135 -5.56 10.49 13.88
C VAL A 135 -6.91 11.03 13.40
N TYR A 136 -7.88 11.16 14.32
CA TYR A 136 -9.20 11.72 14.01
C TYR A 136 -9.09 13.09 13.33
N LYS A 137 -8.32 14.02 13.90
CA LYS A 137 -8.12 15.35 13.34
C LYS A 137 -7.56 15.29 11.93
N THR A 138 -6.49 14.53 11.72
CA THR A 138 -5.88 14.41 10.40
C THR A 138 -6.87 13.89 9.36
N TYR A 139 -7.55 12.79 9.64
CA TYR A 139 -8.47 12.19 8.67
C TYR A 139 -9.74 13.02 8.43
N THR A 140 -10.18 13.83 9.38
CA THR A 140 -11.36 14.68 9.21
C THR A 140 -11.05 16.04 8.59
N GLU A 141 -9.88 16.61 8.86
CA GLU A 141 -9.49 17.95 8.40
C GLU A 141 -8.78 17.93 7.04
N GLU A 142 -7.99 16.88 6.75
CA GLU A 142 -7.30 16.72 5.48
C GLU A 142 -8.17 16.00 4.43
N ASN A 143 -7.74 16.03 3.16
CA ASN A 143 -8.45 15.40 2.04
C ASN A 143 -8.21 13.88 1.97
N LEU A 144 -8.37 13.18 3.10
CA LEU A 144 -8.13 11.75 3.23
C LEU A 144 -9.45 10.95 3.11
N ARG A 145 -9.32 9.66 2.85
CA ARG A 145 -10.45 8.73 2.73
C ARG A 145 -10.69 7.98 4.03
N TYR A 146 -11.95 7.81 4.42
CA TYR A 146 -12.32 6.95 5.55
C TYR A 146 -12.43 5.51 5.08
N SER A 147 -11.57 4.64 5.58
CA SER A 147 -11.48 3.24 5.16
C SER A 147 -11.79 2.24 6.29
N GLN A 148 -12.12 2.73 7.51
CA GLN A 148 -12.42 1.87 8.65
C GLN A 148 -13.91 1.62 8.74
N ASN A 149 -14.28 0.32 8.87
CA ASN A 149 -15.63 -0.13 9.14
C ASN A 149 -15.71 -0.64 10.58
N ALA A 150 -16.80 -0.27 11.25
CA ALA A 150 -17.13 -0.77 12.58
C ALA A 150 -18.16 -1.91 12.47
N PRO A 151 -17.92 -3.07 13.10
CA PRO A 151 -18.90 -4.15 13.15
C PRO A 151 -20.03 -3.77 14.11
N LEU A 152 -21.27 -3.84 13.63
CA LEU A 152 -22.46 -3.69 14.48
C LEU A 152 -22.86 -5.03 15.08
N ASN A 153 -22.62 -6.11 14.36
CA ASN A 153 -22.74 -7.50 14.77
C ASN A 153 -21.82 -8.35 13.88
N MET A 154 -21.97 -9.66 13.83
CA MET A 154 -21.12 -10.55 13.01
C MET A 154 -21.21 -10.27 11.51
N TYR A 155 -22.33 -9.76 11.03
CA TYR A 155 -22.63 -9.63 9.61
C TYR A 155 -22.76 -8.18 9.13
N ASP A 156 -23.16 -7.27 10.02
CA ASP A 156 -23.46 -5.89 9.68
C ASP A 156 -22.31 -4.97 10.10
N GLU A 157 -21.93 -4.08 9.17
CA GLU A 157 -20.86 -3.10 9.34
C GLU A 157 -21.33 -1.69 8.97
N VAL A 158 -20.68 -0.69 9.53
CA VAL A 158 -20.85 0.71 9.15
C VAL A 158 -19.50 1.40 9.05
N ASN A 159 -19.31 2.25 8.03
CA ASN A 159 -18.10 3.08 7.95
C ASN A 159 -18.08 4.09 9.10
N THR A 160 -16.96 4.18 9.81
CA THR A 160 -16.82 5.03 11.00
C THR A 160 -16.79 6.52 10.69
N LYS A 161 -16.59 6.92 9.44
CA LYS A 161 -16.54 8.32 8.95
C LYS A 161 -15.50 9.21 9.64
N CYS A 162 -14.48 8.60 10.24
CA CYS A 162 -13.37 9.29 10.88
C CYS A 162 -12.05 8.51 10.84
N ASN A 163 -12.08 7.34 10.20
CA ASN A 163 -10.96 6.38 10.10
C ASN A 163 -10.46 5.82 11.44
N LEU A 164 -11.25 5.93 12.51
CA LEU A 164 -11.01 5.21 13.77
C LEU A 164 -11.79 3.87 13.76
N PRO A 165 -11.37 2.88 14.56
CA PRO A 165 -10.21 2.90 15.46
C PRO A 165 -8.89 2.82 14.73
N ALA A 166 -7.85 3.42 15.32
CA ALA A 166 -6.46 3.16 14.95
C ALA A 166 -5.96 1.90 15.68
N GLN A 167 -4.93 1.25 15.14
CA GLN A 167 -4.18 0.26 15.91
C GLN A 167 -3.07 0.97 16.67
N ILE A 168 -3.04 0.86 17.98
CA ILE A 168 -2.04 1.51 18.84
C ILE A 168 -1.49 0.48 19.82
N ASP A 169 -0.21 0.17 19.67
CA ASP A 169 0.52 -0.76 20.49
C ASP A 169 1.68 -0.01 21.16
N ILE A 170 1.73 0.02 22.50
CA ILE A 170 2.76 0.73 23.25
C ILE A 170 3.51 -0.27 24.12
N GLU A 171 4.83 -0.36 23.90
CA GLU A 171 5.75 -1.20 24.67
C GLU A 171 6.52 -0.32 25.66
N ALA A 172 6.74 -0.84 26.88
CA ALA A 172 7.57 -0.17 27.89
C ALA A 172 9.03 -0.40 27.58
N THR A 173 9.84 0.66 27.65
CA THR A 173 11.30 0.60 27.48
C THR A 173 12.00 1.32 28.65
N GLU A 174 13.32 1.29 28.69
CA GLU A 174 14.09 2.08 29.63
C GLU A 174 14.22 3.54 29.16
N GLY A 175 14.43 4.45 30.11
CA GLY A 175 14.80 5.83 29.82
C GLY A 175 13.66 6.83 29.81
N MET A 176 13.92 7.98 29.20
CA MET A 176 13.12 9.19 29.30
C MET A 176 12.74 9.71 27.89
N GLU A 177 12.66 8.80 26.92
CA GLU A 177 12.18 9.12 25.57
C GLU A 177 10.89 8.35 25.27
N TYR A 178 10.03 8.92 24.45
CA TYR A 178 8.83 8.29 23.92
C TYR A 178 8.92 8.29 22.40
N GLU A 179 9.24 7.14 21.86
CA GLU A 179 9.46 6.97 20.42
C GLU A 179 8.24 6.32 19.76
N PHE A 180 7.98 6.69 18.52
CA PHE A 180 6.86 6.17 17.74
C PHE A 180 7.29 5.83 16.32
N LEU A 181 6.71 4.76 15.81
CA LEU A 181 6.60 4.48 14.38
C LEU A 181 5.12 4.60 13.99
N CYS A 182 4.80 5.54 13.14
CA CYS A 182 3.46 5.72 12.59
C CYS A 182 3.41 5.17 11.17
N VAL A 183 2.40 4.36 10.86
CA VAL A 183 2.25 3.69 9.56
C VAL A 183 0.82 3.90 9.07
N THR A 184 0.64 4.22 7.78
CA THR A 184 -0.66 4.11 7.13
C THR A 184 -0.64 2.92 6.18
N LYS A 185 -1.38 1.87 6.51
CA LYS A 185 -1.40 0.61 5.77
C LYS A 185 -2.66 0.48 4.93
N GLY A 186 -2.51 0.54 3.61
CA GLY A 186 -3.63 0.31 2.69
C GLY A 186 -4.09 -1.15 2.67
N GLY A 187 -5.37 -1.39 2.36
CA GLY A 187 -5.96 -2.72 2.33
C GLY A 187 -5.24 -3.68 1.37
N GLY A 188 -4.75 -3.19 0.24
CA GLY A 188 -3.98 -4.00 -0.71
C GLY A 188 -2.72 -4.59 -0.09
N SER A 189 -1.93 -3.79 0.63
CA SER A 189 -0.72 -4.25 1.33
C SER A 189 -1.08 -5.14 2.51
N ALA A 190 -2.10 -4.77 3.31
CA ALA A 190 -2.53 -5.54 4.47
C ALA A 190 -2.94 -6.96 4.09
N ASN A 191 -3.62 -7.13 2.94
CA ASN A 191 -4.03 -8.43 2.40
C ASN A 191 -2.87 -9.29 1.90
N LYS A 192 -1.63 -8.78 1.91
CA LYS A 192 -0.41 -9.52 1.53
C LYS A 192 0.46 -9.83 2.74
N THR A 193 -0.18 -10.12 3.86
CA THR A 193 0.48 -10.57 5.09
C THR A 193 0.07 -12.01 5.36
N TYR A 194 1.06 -12.90 5.46
CA TYR A 194 0.87 -14.34 5.62
C TYR A 194 1.72 -14.89 6.75
N LEU A 195 1.21 -15.91 7.41
CA LEU A 195 1.94 -16.71 8.38
C LEU A 195 1.86 -18.18 7.98
N TYR A 196 3.00 -18.80 7.77
CA TYR A 196 3.14 -20.23 7.48
C TYR A 196 3.71 -20.93 8.70
N GLN A 197 3.06 -21.99 9.15
CA GLN A 197 3.55 -22.80 10.25
C GLN A 197 4.42 -23.93 9.69
N GLU A 198 5.73 -23.79 9.88
CA GLU A 198 6.74 -24.73 9.43
C GLU A 198 7.43 -25.42 10.60
N THR A 199 8.34 -26.31 10.31
CA THR A 199 9.18 -27.01 11.28
C THR A 199 10.65 -26.68 11.06
N LYS A 200 11.53 -27.21 11.93
CA LYS A 200 12.99 -27.07 11.74
C LYS A 200 13.46 -27.54 10.35
N ALA A 201 12.73 -28.41 9.67
CA ALA A 201 13.10 -28.93 8.35
C ALA A 201 13.25 -27.81 7.29
N ILE A 202 12.55 -26.68 7.47
CA ILE A 202 12.67 -25.53 6.56
C ILE A 202 14.03 -24.82 6.69
N LEU A 203 14.74 -24.97 7.82
CA LEU A 203 15.97 -24.25 8.13
C LEU A 203 17.20 -24.92 7.51
N ASN A 204 17.18 -25.04 6.18
CA ASN A 204 18.34 -25.41 5.40
C ASN A 204 18.33 -24.71 4.02
N PRO A 205 19.51 -24.45 3.43
CA PRO A 205 19.60 -23.72 2.16
C PRO A 205 18.82 -24.35 1.00
N GLY A 206 18.77 -25.67 0.96
CA GLY A 206 18.11 -26.40 -0.13
C GLY A 206 16.59 -26.32 -0.11
N THR A 207 15.96 -25.95 0.99
CA THR A 207 14.51 -25.87 1.13
C THR A 207 14.00 -24.45 1.38
N LEU A 208 14.77 -23.63 2.12
CA LEU A 208 14.29 -22.31 2.56
C LEU A 208 14.09 -21.36 1.38
N VAL A 209 15.11 -21.16 0.55
CA VAL A 209 15.03 -20.21 -0.57
C VAL A 209 13.96 -20.60 -1.58
N PRO A 210 13.87 -21.86 -2.04
CA PRO A 210 12.77 -22.29 -2.91
C PRO A 210 11.38 -22.06 -2.29
N PHE A 211 11.20 -22.34 -1.00
CA PHE A 211 9.97 -22.08 -0.27
C PHE A 211 9.62 -20.57 -0.29
N LEU A 212 10.57 -19.71 0.08
CA LEU A 212 10.36 -18.27 0.10
C LEU A 212 9.99 -17.72 -1.28
N VAL A 213 10.67 -18.17 -2.34
CA VAL A 213 10.38 -17.77 -3.72
C VAL A 213 8.97 -18.22 -4.14
N GLU A 214 8.56 -19.44 -3.78
CA GLU A 214 7.19 -19.90 -4.04
C GLU A 214 6.16 -18.99 -3.37
N LYS A 215 6.38 -18.63 -2.09
CA LYS A 215 5.45 -17.75 -1.36
C LYS A 215 5.46 -16.32 -1.90
N ILE A 216 6.62 -15.78 -2.28
CA ILE A 216 6.73 -14.46 -2.91
C ILE A 216 5.94 -14.38 -4.22
N LYS A 217 5.91 -15.45 -5.03
CA LYS A 217 5.07 -15.51 -6.26
C LYS A 217 3.59 -15.25 -5.96
N THR A 218 3.10 -15.71 -4.81
CA THR A 218 1.68 -15.54 -4.43
C THR A 218 1.31 -14.10 -4.07
N LEU A 219 2.29 -13.22 -3.83
CA LEU A 219 2.04 -11.80 -3.60
C LEU A 219 1.35 -11.14 -4.81
N GLY A 220 1.77 -11.52 -6.03
CA GLY A 220 1.24 -10.94 -7.26
C GLY A 220 1.44 -9.43 -7.32
N THR A 221 0.68 -8.74 -8.16
CA THR A 221 0.81 -7.30 -8.41
C THR A 221 -0.32 -6.45 -7.83
N ALA A 222 -1.31 -7.07 -7.19
CA ALA A 222 -2.52 -6.39 -6.71
C ALA A 222 -2.27 -5.36 -5.59
N ALA A 223 -1.16 -5.48 -4.84
CA ALA A 223 -0.78 -4.55 -3.78
C ALA A 223 0.14 -3.41 -4.25
N CYS A 224 0.31 -3.21 -5.55
CA CYS A 224 1.13 -2.16 -6.17
C CYS A 224 2.64 -2.31 -5.88
N PRO A 225 3.33 -3.21 -6.59
CA PRO A 225 4.80 -3.26 -6.57
C PRO A 225 5.42 -1.99 -7.18
N PRO A 226 6.71 -1.72 -6.99
CA PRO A 226 7.70 -2.55 -6.31
C PRO A 226 7.49 -2.58 -4.79
N TYR A 227 7.70 -3.76 -4.19
CA TYR A 227 7.51 -3.98 -2.75
C TYR A 227 8.79 -3.79 -1.96
N HIS A 228 8.64 -3.36 -0.69
CA HIS A 228 9.57 -3.69 0.37
C HIS A 228 9.06 -4.98 1.01
N ILE A 229 9.73 -6.09 0.77
CA ILE A 229 9.32 -7.40 1.27
C ILE A 229 9.95 -7.62 2.65
N ALA A 230 9.15 -8.06 3.60
CA ALA A 230 9.61 -8.47 4.92
C ALA A 230 9.30 -9.96 5.16
N ILE A 231 10.32 -10.67 5.59
CA ILE A 231 10.25 -12.09 5.95
C ILE A 231 10.78 -12.25 7.36
N VAL A 232 10.03 -12.96 8.20
CA VAL A 232 10.45 -13.24 9.57
C VAL A 232 10.38 -14.73 9.81
N ILE A 233 11.52 -15.32 10.20
CA ILE A 233 11.66 -16.74 10.43
C ILE A 233 11.83 -16.99 11.93
N GLY A 234 10.90 -17.71 12.54
CA GLY A 234 10.80 -17.93 13.97
C GLY A 234 9.87 -16.93 14.64
N GLY A 235 9.95 -16.89 15.95
CA GLY A 235 9.11 -16.09 16.83
C GLY A 235 8.71 -16.89 18.06
N THR A 236 8.64 -16.24 19.21
CA THR A 236 8.18 -16.83 20.45
C THR A 236 6.66 -17.06 20.45
N SER A 237 5.96 -16.38 19.57
CA SER A 237 4.54 -16.55 19.27
C SER A 237 4.23 -16.16 17.82
N ALA A 238 3.03 -16.50 17.35
CA ALA A 238 2.54 -16.11 16.02
C ALA A 238 2.40 -14.58 15.89
N GLU A 239 1.84 -13.93 16.90
CA GLU A 239 1.68 -12.47 16.90
C GLU A 239 3.03 -11.75 16.95
N LYS A 240 4.03 -12.26 17.67
CA LYS A 240 5.39 -11.66 17.68
C LYS A 240 6.05 -11.77 16.31
N ASN A 241 5.86 -12.89 15.60
CA ASN A 241 6.31 -13.03 14.21
C ASN A 241 5.64 -11.99 13.30
N LEU A 242 4.31 -11.89 13.30
CA LEU A 242 3.56 -10.98 12.43
C LEU A 242 3.80 -9.50 12.75
N LEU A 243 3.94 -9.15 14.03
CA LEU A 243 4.34 -7.79 14.42
C LEU A 243 5.72 -7.45 13.86
N THR A 244 6.67 -8.38 13.99
CA THR A 244 8.02 -8.20 13.44
C THR A 244 8.00 -8.06 11.92
N VAL A 245 7.17 -8.80 11.19
CA VAL A 245 6.94 -8.62 9.74
C VAL A 245 6.50 -7.20 9.43
N LYS A 246 5.50 -6.69 10.15
CA LYS A 246 5.00 -5.32 9.95
C LYS A 246 6.10 -4.28 10.15
N LEU A 247 6.82 -4.35 11.24
CA LEU A 247 7.89 -3.41 11.57
C LEU A 247 9.08 -3.54 10.59
N ALA A 248 9.47 -4.76 10.21
CA ALA A 248 10.52 -4.99 9.23
C ALA A 248 10.18 -4.41 7.86
N SER A 249 8.90 -4.47 7.44
CA SER A 249 8.45 -3.91 6.16
C SER A 249 8.62 -2.38 6.07
N THR A 250 8.76 -1.71 7.21
CA THR A 250 9.03 -0.26 7.31
C THR A 250 10.50 0.07 7.49
N ARG A 251 11.37 -0.94 7.47
CA ARG A 251 12.81 -0.81 7.77
C ARG A 251 13.14 -0.44 9.22
N PHE A 252 12.18 -0.58 10.13
CA PHE A 252 12.33 -0.26 11.54
C PHE A 252 13.46 -1.06 12.23
N TYR A 253 13.73 -2.26 11.72
CA TYR A 253 14.76 -3.17 12.24
C TYR A 253 16.04 -3.23 11.39
N ASP A 254 16.29 -2.24 10.54
CA ASP A 254 17.48 -2.24 9.66
C ASP A 254 18.81 -2.19 10.43
N SER A 255 18.79 -1.68 11.66
CA SER A 255 19.96 -1.59 12.54
C SER A 255 20.18 -2.80 13.46
N LEU A 256 19.41 -3.88 13.31
CA LEU A 256 19.65 -5.11 14.06
C LEU A 256 21.03 -5.72 13.73
N PRO A 257 21.63 -6.48 14.66
CA PRO A 257 22.83 -7.26 14.39
C PRO A 257 22.63 -8.20 13.19
N THR A 258 23.73 -8.59 12.54
CA THR A 258 23.72 -9.53 11.42
C THR A 258 24.03 -10.98 11.83
N THR A 259 24.19 -11.23 13.12
CA THR A 259 24.44 -12.55 13.70
C THR A 259 23.58 -12.74 14.94
N GLY A 260 23.15 -13.97 15.18
CA GLY A 260 22.47 -14.39 16.40
C GLY A 260 23.40 -14.48 17.62
N SER A 261 22.84 -14.88 18.76
CA SER A 261 23.56 -15.16 20.01
C SER A 261 22.93 -16.34 20.72
N GLU A 262 23.64 -16.91 21.67
CA GLU A 262 23.11 -17.96 22.56
C GLU A 262 22.04 -17.44 23.50
N GLY A 263 22.02 -16.14 23.80
CA GLY A 263 21.01 -15.47 24.62
C GLY A 263 19.68 -15.20 23.91
N GLY A 264 19.62 -15.40 22.58
CA GLY A 264 18.37 -15.35 21.83
C GLY A 264 18.07 -14.01 21.17
N ARG A 265 19.08 -13.20 20.84
CA ARG A 265 18.84 -11.96 20.11
C ARG A 265 18.37 -12.23 18.67
N ALA A 266 17.48 -11.39 18.20
CA ALA A 266 17.10 -11.30 16.80
C ALA A 266 18.27 -10.82 15.93
N PHE A 267 18.34 -11.28 14.70
CA PHE A 267 19.32 -10.77 13.76
C PHE A 267 18.73 -10.68 12.34
N ARG A 268 19.40 -9.89 11.53
CA ARG A 268 19.09 -9.66 10.13
C ARG A 268 20.08 -10.43 9.25
N ASP A 269 19.58 -11.28 8.37
CA ASP A 269 20.42 -12.08 7.46
C ASP A 269 20.60 -11.37 6.12
N VAL A 270 21.57 -10.46 6.06
CA VAL A 270 21.81 -9.59 4.90
C VAL A 270 22.23 -10.37 3.65
N GLU A 271 22.92 -11.50 3.78
CA GLU A 271 23.31 -12.32 2.64
C GLU A 271 22.10 -13.06 2.06
N LEU A 272 21.26 -13.62 2.91
CA LEU A 272 20.01 -14.25 2.47
C LEU A 272 19.04 -13.23 1.85
N GLU A 273 19.00 -11.99 2.35
CA GLU A 273 18.23 -10.88 1.74
C GLU A 273 18.61 -10.64 0.28
N LYS A 274 19.93 -10.62 -0.02
CA LYS A 274 20.44 -10.44 -1.40
C LYS A 274 20.06 -11.61 -2.29
N GLU A 275 20.21 -12.84 -1.80
CA GLU A 275 19.84 -14.05 -2.53
C GLU A 275 18.36 -14.09 -2.86
N VAL A 276 17.50 -13.83 -1.87
CA VAL A 276 16.03 -13.82 -2.05
C VAL A 276 15.58 -12.67 -2.93
N LEU A 277 16.22 -11.49 -2.83
CA LEU A 277 15.92 -10.36 -3.73
C LEU A 277 16.23 -10.71 -5.19
N ALA A 278 17.41 -11.28 -5.45
CA ALA A 278 17.78 -11.72 -6.80
C ALA A 278 16.80 -12.76 -7.34
N ALA A 279 16.39 -13.71 -6.51
CA ALA A 279 15.40 -14.71 -6.87
C ALA A 279 14.01 -14.09 -7.15
N ALA A 280 13.58 -13.12 -6.32
CA ALA A 280 12.31 -12.40 -6.50
C ALA A 280 12.31 -11.59 -7.81
N GLN A 281 13.40 -10.94 -8.15
CA GLN A 281 13.56 -10.20 -9.41
C GLN A 281 13.55 -11.11 -10.65
N ASN A 282 13.92 -12.39 -10.49
CA ASN A 282 13.89 -13.39 -11.57
C ASN A 282 12.52 -14.05 -11.76
N ILE A 283 11.54 -13.81 -10.89
CA ILE A 283 10.19 -14.36 -11.04
C ILE A 283 9.51 -13.90 -12.34
N GLY A 284 9.87 -12.72 -12.85
CA GLY A 284 9.28 -12.14 -14.06
C GLY A 284 8.02 -11.33 -13.78
N LEU A 285 7.61 -11.20 -12.53
CA LEU A 285 6.59 -10.26 -12.06
C LEU A 285 7.26 -8.93 -11.71
N GLY A 286 6.57 -7.81 -11.93
CA GLY A 286 7.11 -6.50 -11.58
C GLY A 286 6.04 -5.41 -11.52
N ALA A 287 6.47 -4.18 -11.33
CA ALA A 287 5.63 -3.01 -11.52
C ALA A 287 5.22 -2.86 -13.00
N ASP A 288 6.04 -3.39 -13.90
CA ASP A 288 5.75 -3.47 -15.32
C ASP A 288 4.61 -4.46 -15.60
N ILE A 289 3.67 -4.01 -16.41
CA ILE A 289 2.54 -4.79 -16.91
C ILE A 289 2.96 -5.58 -18.18
N ARG A 290 4.23 -5.53 -18.62
CA ARG A 290 4.77 -6.28 -19.75
C ARG A 290 5.79 -7.33 -19.31
N HIS A 291 5.95 -8.39 -20.11
CA HIS A 291 6.79 -9.56 -19.83
C HIS A 291 8.19 -9.25 -19.28
N ARG A 292 8.60 -10.01 -18.24
CA ARG A 292 9.92 -10.02 -17.62
C ARG A 292 10.23 -8.81 -16.73
N GLY A 293 9.21 -8.26 -16.02
CA GLY A 293 9.45 -7.20 -15.04
C GLY A 293 10.47 -7.62 -13.98
N LYS A 294 11.46 -6.77 -13.70
CA LYS A 294 12.48 -6.98 -12.68
C LYS A 294 11.98 -6.50 -11.32
N TYR A 295 11.15 -5.48 -11.31
CA TYR A 295 10.84 -4.71 -10.11
C TYR A 295 9.57 -5.16 -9.39
N LEU A 296 9.52 -6.46 -9.00
CA LEU A 296 8.54 -6.92 -8.02
C LEU A 296 8.86 -6.34 -6.64
N ALA A 297 10.14 -6.21 -6.31
CA ALA A 297 10.61 -5.69 -5.04
C ALA A 297 11.78 -4.72 -5.21
N HIS A 298 11.79 -3.67 -4.39
CA HIS A 298 12.94 -2.80 -4.20
C HIS A 298 14.00 -3.49 -3.35
N ASP A 299 13.56 -4.15 -2.30
CA ASP A 299 14.42 -4.82 -1.32
C ASP A 299 13.65 -5.91 -0.56
N VAL A 300 14.42 -6.71 0.16
CA VAL A 300 13.94 -7.77 1.05
C VAL A 300 14.58 -7.57 2.41
N ARG A 301 13.81 -7.73 3.48
CA ARG A 301 14.31 -7.81 4.86
C ARG A 301 14.02 -9.20 5.39
N ILE A 302 15.05 -9.87 5.93
CA ILE A 302 14.93 -11.19 6.53
C ILE A 302 15.42 -11.14 7.96
N ILE A 303 14.50 -11.33 8.90
CA ILE A 303 14.79 -11.32 10.33
C ILE A 303 14.60 -12.71 10.89
N ARG A 304 15.59 -13.15 11.66
CA ARG A 304 15.59 -14.42 12.37
C ARG A 304 15.33 -14.18 13.85
N LEU A 305 14.27 -14.81 14.37
CA LEU A 305 13.89 -14.75 15.77
C LEU A 305 14.13 -16.08 16.49
N PRO A 306 14.31 -16.05 17.82
CA PRO A 306 14.19 -17.25 18.66
C PRO A 306 12.80 -17.88 18.45
N ARG A 307 12.71 -19.18 18.64
CA ARG A 307 11.47 -19.93 18.45
C ARG A 307 11.31 -21.05 19.46
N HIS A 308 10.09 -21.51 19.64
CA HIS A 308 9.83 -22.77 20.31
C HIS A 308 10.39 -23.93 19.47
N GLY A 309 11.01 -24.92 20.10
CA GLY A 309 11.69 -26.04 19.39
C GLY A 309 10.80 -26.83 18.43
N ALA A 310 9.52 -26.94 18.73
CA ALA A 310 8.53 -27.67 17.92
C ALA A 310 7.85 -26.79 16.85
N SER A 311 8.14 -25.50 16.77
CA SER A 311 7.48 -24.56 15.85
C SER A 311 8.50 -23.73 15.10
N CYS A 312 8.26 -23.45 13.84
CA CYS A 312 9.05 -22.52 13.04
C CYS A 312 8.13 -21.67 12.16
N PRO A 313 7.45 -20.68 12.74
CA PRO A 313 6.62 -19.80 11.96
C PRO A 313 7.46 -18.99 10.97
N VAL A 314 6.95 -18.86 9.74
CA VAL A 314 7.52 -18.01 8.69
C VAL A 314 6.49 -16.99 8.29
N GLY A 315 6.75 -15.73 8.63
CA GLY A 315 5.91 -14.61 8.27
C GLY A 315 6.38 -13.94 6.98
N LEU A 316 5.46 -13.51 6.16
CA LEU A 316 5.72 -12.77 4.92
C LEU A 316 4.76 -11.58 4.85
N GLY A 317 5.28 -10.40 4.58
CA GLY A 317 4.48 -9.20 4.38
C GLY A 317 5.18 -8.19 3.50
N VAL A 318 4.45 -7.15 3.11
CA VAL A 318 4.97 -6.12 2.22
C VAL A 318 4.60 -4.71 2.68
N SER A 319 5.45 -3.75 2.32
CA SER A 319 5.07 -2.37 2.08
C SER A 319 5.05 -2.13 0.58
N CYS A 320 4.02 -1.46 0.06
CA CYS A 320 3.84 -1.27 -1.37
C CYS A 320 4.54 0.01 -1.88
N SER A 321 4.34 0.35 -3.15
CA SER A 321 4.86 1.58 -3.76
C SER A 321 4.42 2.87 -3.06
N ALA A 322 3.34 2.83 -2.26
CA ALA A 322 2.96 3.87 -1.32
C ALA A 322 3.51 3.53 0.08
N ASP A 323 4.82 3.57 0.22
CA ASP A 323 5.55 3.19 1.44
C ASP A 323 5.44 4.29 2.52
N ARG A 324 4.31 4.31 3.23
CA ARG A 324 3.90 5.38 4.13
C ARG A 324 4.14 4.98 5.58
N ASN A 325 5.30 5.33 6.08
CA ASN A 325 5.66 5.19 7.49
C ASN A 325 6.63 6.30 7.89
N ILE A 326 6.59 6.68 9.16
CA ILE A 326 7.33 7.82 9.70
C ILE A 326 7.68 7.59 11.16
N LYS A 327 8.89 7.93 11.54
CA LYS A 327 9.32 7.93 12.94
C LYS A 327 9.06 9.27 13.60
N CYS A 328 8.73 9.24 14.88
CA CYS A 328 8.53 10.42 15.70
C CYS A 328 9.06 10.15 17.10
N LYS A 329 9.39 11.19 17.84
CA LYS A 329 9.79 11.05 19.25
C LYS A 329 9.48 12.28 20.09
N ILE A 330 9.32 12.04 21.36
CA ILE A 330 9.18 13.06 22.39
C ILE A 330 10.32 12.86 23.40
N ASN A 331 11.05 13.94 23.66
CA ASN A 331 12.09 13.98 24.66
C ASN A 331 12.05 15.32 25.44
N LYS A 332 13.00 15.54 26.32
CA LYS A 332 13.06 16.76 27.14
C LYS A 332 13.21 18.06 26.31
N GLU A 333 13.63 17.95 25.07
CA GLU A 333 13.89 19.09 24.18
C GLU A 333 12.66 19.43 23.32
N GLY A 334 11.67 18.54 23.25
CA GLY A 334 10.44 18.77 22.51
C GLY A 334 9.90 17.54 21.78
N ILE A 335 9.07 17.81 20.78
CA ILE A 335 8.43 16.85 19.90
C ILE A 335 9.09 16.90 18.53
N TRP A 336 9.50 15.75 18.03
CA TRP A 336 10.29 15.60 16.81
C TRP A 336 9.60 14.68 15.82
N ILE A 337 9.65 15.06 14.55
CA ILE A 337 9.09 14.27 13.44
C ILE A 337 10.19 14.00 12.43
N GLU A 338 10.25 12.77 11.88
CA GLU A 338 11.15 12.41 10.78
C GLU A 338 10.95 13.32 9.58
N LYS A 339 12.02 13.80 8.97
CA LYS A 339 11.97 14.53 7.70
C LYS A 339 11.70 13.57 6.55
N LEU A 340 10.54 13.71 5.93
CA LEU A 340 10.21 13.04 4.68
C LEU A 340 10.62 13.91 3.48
N ASP A 341 10.60 13.33 2.28
CA ASP A 341 11.02 14.00 1.05
C ASP A 341 9.96 14.98 0.55
N SER A 342 10.20 16.27 0.77
CA SER A 342 9.32 17.36 0.31
C SER A 342 9.58 17.78 -1.15
N HIS A 343 10.65 17.30 -1.77
CA HIS A 343 11.08 17.70 -3.11
C HIS A 343 11.43 16.49 -4.01
N PRO A 344 10.56 15.47 -4.09
CA PRO A 344 10.86 14.24 -4.85
C PRO A 344 11.05 14.49 -6.36
N GLY A 345 10.52 15.58 -6.90
CA GLY A 345 10.72 16.00 -8.28
C GLY A 345 12.18 16.25 -8.67
N GLU A 346 13.05 16.56 -7.69
CA GLU A 346 14.50 16.71 -7.94
C GLU A 346 15.17 15.42 -8.42
N LEU A 347 14.57 14.26 -8.13
CA LEU A 347 15.06 12.95 -8.55
C LEU A 347 14.71 12.61 -10.02
N ILE A 348 13.85 13.42 -10.65
CA ILE A 348 13.48 13.22 -12.05
C ILE A 348 14.56 13.84 -12.94
N PRO A 349 15.22 13.04 -13.82
CA PRO A 349 16.17 13.58 -14.79
C PRO A 349 15.55 14.69 -15.65
N GLU A 350 16.33 15.72 -15.97
CA GLU A 350 15.83 16.91 -16.68
C GLU A 350 15.20 16.55 -18.03
N GLU A 351 15.80 15.63 -18.77
CA GLU A 351 15.31 15.13 -20.05
C GLU A 351 13.96 14.43 -19.96
N LEU A 352 13.59 13.92 -18.77
CA LEU A 352 12.31 13.24 -18.53
C LEU A 352 11.24 14.16 -17.92
N ARG A 353 11.60 15.39 -17.50
CA ARG A 353 10.63 16.32 -16.91
C ARG A 353 9.50 16.68 -17.86
N GLN A 354 9.81 16.85 -19.14
CA GLN A 354 8.85 17.20 -20.19
C GLN A 354 8.44 15.98 -21.05
N ALA A 355 8.93 14.79 -20.74
CA ALA A 355 8.55 13.59 -21.47
C ALA A 355 7.03 13.37 -21.39
N GLY A 356 6.37 13.32 -22.53
CA GLY A 356 4.96 12.99 -22.67
C GLY A 356 4.68 11.52 -22.37
N GLU A 357 3.43 11.10 -22.54
CA GLU A 357 2.99 9.73 -22.25
C GLU A 357 3.51 8.68 -23.27
N GLY A 358 4.32 9.07 -24.26
CA GLY A 358 4.86 8.20 -25.30
C GLY A 358 3.78 7.69 -26.27
N ASP A 359 4.06 6.59 -26.97
CA ASP A 359 3.21 6.02 -28.04
C ASP A 359 1.98 5.25 -27.50
N ALA A 360 1.15 5.89 -26.70
CA ALA A 360 -0.11 5.29 -26.24
C ALA A 360 -1.21 5.41 -27.31
N VAL A 361 -1.97 4.33 -27.50
CA VAL A 361 -3.11 4.34 -28.42
C VAL A 361 -4.25 5.13 -27.81
N LYS A 362 -4.71 6.17 -28.50
CA LYS A 362 -5.83 7.00 -28.04
C LYS A 362 -7.15 6.29 -28.29
N ILE A 363 -7.94 6.11 -27.23
CA ILE A 363 -9.27 5.51 -27.28
C ILE A 363 -10.30 6.58 -26.89
N ASN A 364 -11.25 6.83 -27.76
CA ASN A 364 -12.40 7.68 -27.47
C ASN A 364 -13.52 6.84 -26.85
N LEU A 365 -13.85 7.13 -25.59
CA LEU A 365 -14.90 6.42 -24.84
C LEU A 365 -16.31 7.02 -25.02
N ASN A 366 -16.43 8.16 -25.71
CA ASN A 366 -17.71 8.80 -26.02
C ASN A 366 -18.29 8.29 -27.35
N GLN A 367 -18.25 6.98 -27.56
CA GLN A 367 -18.80 6.24 -28.69
C GLN A 367 -19.67 5.11 -28.16
N PRO A 368 -20.54 4.52 -29.00
CA PRO A 368 -21.24 3.29 -28.63
C PRO A 368 -20.28 2.20 -28.17
N MET A 369 -20.64 1.44 -27.13
CA MET A 369 -19.78 0.38 -26.57
C MET A 369 -19.28 -0.60 -27.65
N ALA A 370 -20.14 -0.97 -28.60
CA ALA A 370 -19.76 -1.87 -29.69
C ALA A 370 -18.61 -1.33 -30.56
N ASP A 371 -18.51 -0.02 -30.75
CA ASP A 371 -17.44 0.59 -31.54
C ASP A 371 -16.15 0.68 -30.72
N ILE A 372 -16.25 0.94 -29.40
CA ILE A 372 -15.08 0.91 -28.50
C ILE A 372 -14.48 -0.50 -28.44
N LEU A 373 -15.32 -1.54 -28.32
CA LEU A 373 -14.87 -2.93 -28.29
C LEU A 373 -14.19 -3.33 -29.61
N LYS A 374 -14.73 -2.87 -30.74
CA LYS A 374 -14.15 -3.06 -32.08
C LYS A 374 -12.80 -2.38 -32.24
N GLU A 375 -12.64 -1.19 -31.64
CA GLU A 375 -11.35 -0.50 -31.63
C GLU A 375 -10.33 -1.25 -30.81
N LEU A 376 -10.67 -1.67 -29.58
CA LEU A 376 -9.79 -2.44 -28.69
C LEU A 376 -9.37 -3.79 -29.30
N ASP A 377 -10.24 -4.44 -30.07
CA ASP A 377 -9.95 -5.73 -30.71
C ASP A 377 -8.76 -5.70 -31.71
N LYS A 378 -8.38 -4.53 -32.17
CA LYS A 378 -7.22 -4.33 -33.06
C LYS A 378 -5.88 -4.48 -32.36
N TYR A 379 -5.85 -4.40 -31.03
CA TYR A 379 -4.63 -4.32 -30.26
C TYR A 379 -4.42 -5.53 -29.37
N PRO A 380 -3.20 -6.07 -29.27
CA PRO A 380 -2.89 -7.19 -28.40
C PRO A 380 -2.85 -6.78 -26.91
N VAL A 381 -2.88 -7.78 -26.02
CA VAL A 381 -2.56 -7.57 -24.59
C VAL A 381 -1.20 -6.87 -24.44
N SER A 382 -1.02 -6.11 -23.38
CA SER A 382 0.11 -5.23 -23.09
C SER A 382 0.13 -3.90 -23.85
N THR A 383 -0.80 -3.64 -24.77
CA THR A 383 -0.86 -2.35 -25.47
C THR A 383 -1.19 -1.24 -24.47
N ARG A 384 -0.40 -0.16 -24.52
CA ARG A 384 -0.68 1.08 -23.77
C ARG A 384 -1.78 1.88 -24.45
N LEU A 385 -2.70 2.35 -23.61
CA LEU A 385 -3.86 3.13 -24.02
C LEU A 385 -3.87 4.48 -23.33
N SER A 386 -4.42 5.46 -24.02
CA SER A 386 -4.76 6.80 -23.50
C SER A 386 -6.27 6.97 -23.66
N LEU A 387 -7.00 6.83 -22.56
CA LEU A 387 -8.47 6.84 -22.57
C LEU A 387 -8.98 8.27 -22.45
N ASN A 388 -10.00 8.60 -23.26
CA ASN A 388 -10.62 9.93 -23.31
C ASN A 388 -12.15 9.80 -23.35
N GLY A 389 -12.85 10.40 -22.39
CA GLY A 389 -14.31 10.39 -22.31
C GLY A 389 -14.86 9.90 -20.97
N THR A 390 -16.06 9.36 -21.00
CA THR A 390 -16.82 8.98 -19.79
C THR A 390 -16.45 7.60 -19.28
N ILE A 391 -16.25 7.49 -17.96
CA ILE A 391 -16.05 6.23 -17.23
C ILE A 391 -16.97 6.22 -16.01
N ILE A 392 -17.61 5.07 -15.74
CA ILE A 392 -18.35 4.83 -14.50
C ILE A 392 -17.40 4.27 -13.45
N VAL A 393 -17.50 4.78 -12.23
CA VAL A 393 -16.68 4.33 -11.09
C VAL A 393 -17.56 3.59 -10.10
N GLY A 394 -17.17 2.37 -9.77
CA GLY A 394 -17.88 1.54 -8.79
C GLY A 394 -17.04 0.36 -8.36
N ARG A 395 -17.16 -0.02 -7.09
CA ARG A 395 -16.38 -1.14 -6.52
C ARG A 395 -17.27 -2.07 -5.70
N ASP A 396 -16.79 -2.65 -4.63
CA ASP A 396 -17.39 -3.78 -3.92
C ASP A 396 -18.89 -3.63 -3.63
N ILE A 397 -19.30 -2.58 -2.90
CA ILE A 397 -20.73 -2.41 -2.53
C ILE A 397 -21.57 -2.04 -3.75
N ALA A 398 -21.02 -1.22 -4.65
CA ALA A 398 -21.72 -0.88 -5.90
C ALA A 398 -22.04 -2.14 -6.73
N HIS A 399 -21.07 -3.07 -6.86
CA HIS A 399 -21.28 -4.35 -7.56
C HIS A 399 -22.33 -5.22 -6.85
N ALA A 400 -22.28 -5.28 -5.51
CA ALA A 400 -23.32 -6.00 -4.75
C ALA A 400 -24.73 -5.40 -5.00
N LYS A 401 -24.86 -4.08 -5.01
CA LYS A 401 -26.13 -3.38 -5.30
C LYS A 401 -26.64 -3.64 -6.72
N LEU A 402 -25.74 -3.63 -7.70
CA LEU A 402 -26.10 -3.96 -9.09
C LEU A 402 -26.56 -5.43 -9.22
N LYS A 403 -25.89 -6.35 -8.49
CA LYS A 403 -26.32 -7.76 -8.44
C LYS A 403 -27.70 -7.91 -7.78
N GLU A 404 -27.97 -7.22 -6.68
CA GLU A 404 -29.29 -7.23 -6.02
C GLU A 404 -30.42 -6.79 -6.97
N ARG A 405 -30.16 -5.87 -7.92
CA ARG A 405 -31.15 -5.48 -8.95
C ARG A 405 -31.46 -6.66 -9.88
N LEU A 406 -30.41 -7.32 -10.39
CA LEU A 406 -30.58 -8.52 -11.24
C LEU A 406 -31.32 -9.65 -10.51
N ASP A 407 -31.01 -9.87 -9.22
CA ASP A 407 -31.67 -10.88 -8.39
C ASP A 407 -33.17 -10.58 -8.20
N ARG A 408 -33.58 -9.29 -8.27
CA ARG A 408 -34.99 -8.88 -8.25
C ARG A 408 -35.66 -8.92 -9.62
N GLY A 409 -34.93 -9.33 -10.67
CA GLY A 409 -35.44 -9.36 -12.05
C GLY A 409 -35.41 -8.01 -12.77
N GLU A 410 -34.73 -6.99 -12.19
CA GLU A 410 -34.44 -5.73 -12.87
C GLU A 410 -33.18 -5.89 -13.76
N ASP A 411 -33.07 -5.09 -14.81
CA ASP A 411 -31.85 -5.11 -15.65
C ASP A 411 -30.78 -4.17 -15.07
N LEU A 412 -29.54 -4.31 -15.58
CA LEU A 412 -28.47 -3.36 -15.27
C LEU A 412 -28.82 -1.95 -15.76
N PRO A 413 -28.44 -0.91 -15.01
CA PRO A 413 -28.63 0.47 -15.45
C PRO A 413 -27.92 0.72 -16.79
N GLN A 414 -28.52 1.59 -17.62
CA GLN A 414 -28.00 1.87 -18.97
C GLN A 414 -26.56 2.41 -18.94
N TYR A 415 -26.21 3.23 -17.94
CA TYR A 415 -24.84 3.76 -17.82
C TYR A 415 -23.77 2.68 -17.60
N ILE A 416 -24.12 1.52 -17.01
CA ILE A 416 -23.21 0.36 -16.87
C ILE A 416 -23.01 -0.37 -18.21
N LYS A 417 -23.97 -0.26 -19.13
CA LYS A 417 -23.88 -0.85 -20.47
C LYS A 417 -23.16 0.08 -21.45
N ASP A 418 -23.34 1.38 -21.29
CA ASP A 418 -22.82 2.38 -22.23
C ASP A 418 -21.35 2.75 -21.99
N HIS A 419 -20.84 2.55 -20.77
CA HIS A 419 -19.51 3.04 -20.39
C HIS A 419 -18.63 1.97 -19.75
N PRO A 420 -17.28 2.09 -19.86
CA PRO A 420 -16.36 1.31 -19.06
C PRO A 420 -16.61 1.51 -17.55
N ILE A 421 -16.30 0.48 -16.76
CA ILE A 421 -16.36 0.56 -15.31
C ILE A 421 -14.96 0.54 -14.69
N TYR A 422 -14.66 1.55 -13.87
CA TYR A 422 -13.42 1.69 -13.13
C TYR A 422 -13.62 1.30 -11.67
N TYR A 423 -12.89 0.29 -11.23
CA TYR A 423 -12.93 -0.16 -9.84
C TYR A 423 -12.07 0.78 -9.00
N ALA A 424 -12.70 1.78 -8.44
CA ALA A 424 -12.05 2.81 -7.65
C ALA A 424 -13.01 3.39 -6.60
N GLY A 425 -12.44 4.13 -5.65
CA GLY A 425 -13.18 4.89 -4.66
C GLY A 425 -12.35 6.12 -4.28
N PRO A 426 -12.81 7.34 -4.55
CA PRO A 426 -12.04 8.55 -4.36
C PRO A 426 -11.77 8.86 -2.89
N ALA A 427 -10.66 9.54 -2.62
CA ALA A 427 -10.48 10.33 -1.41
C ALA A 427 -11.37 11.60 -1.48
N LYS A 428 -11.44 12.38 -0.38
CA LYS A 428 -12.22 13.63 -0.39
C LYS A 428 -11.72 14.58 -1.47
N THR A 429 -12.64 15.26 -2.12
CA THR A 429 -12.32 16.25 -3.14
C THR A 429 -11.88 17.56 -2.48
N PRO A 430 -10.67 18.04 -2.76
CA PRO A 430 -10.23 19.35 -2.30
C PRO A 430 -11.03 20.49 -2.93
N ALA A 431 -11.15 21.61 -2.22
CA ALA A 431 -11.81 22.79 -2.76
C ALA A 431 -11.15 23.26 -4.06
N GLY A 432 -11.95 23.51 -5.09
CA GLY A 432 -11.49 23.98 -6.40
C GLY A 432 -10.87 22.90 -7.31
N MET A 433 -10.87 21.63 -6.89
CA MET A 433 -10.44 20.51 -7.74
C MET A 433 -11.60 19.69 -8.27
N ALA A 434 -11.37 18.98 -9.37
CA ALA A 434 -12.37 18.12 -9.98
C ALA A 434 -12.70 16.90 -9.10
N CYS A 435 -11.68 16.26 -8.53
CA CYS A 435 -11.85 15.13 -7.61
C CYS A 435 -10.68 15.03 -6.62
N GLY A 436 -10.86 14.21 -5.58
CA GLY A 436 -9.78 13.78 -4.69
C GLY A 436 -8.93 12.68 -5.31
N SER A 437 -7.81 12.34 -4.68
CA SER A 437 -6.95 11.25 -5.14
C SER A 437 -7.77 10.00 -5.45
N MET A 438 -7.62 9.49 -6.68
CA MET A 438 -8.37 8.33 -7.17
C MET A 438 -7.47 7.42 -7.99
N GLY A 439 -7.22 6.23 -7.49
CA GLY A 439 -6.48 5.18 -8.16
C GLY A 439 -7.25 3.85 -8.16
N PRO A 440 -6.78 2.86 -8.92
CA PRO A 440 -7.47 1.59 -9.06
C PRO A 440 -7.47 0.78 -7.76
N THR A 441 -8.56 0.08 -7.48
CA THR A 441 -8.62 -0.95 -6.45
C THR A 441 -8.30 -2.33 -7.04
N THR A 442 -8.08 -3.33 -6.16
CA THR A 442 -7.80 -4.72 -6.55
C THR A 442 -8.97 -5.33 -7.31
N ALA A 443 -8.73 -5.76 -8.53
CA ALA A 443 -9.75 -6.26 -9.45
C ALA A 443 -10.41 -7.57 -8.99
N GLY A 444 -9.62 -8.50 -8.43
CA GLY A 444 -10.07 -9.86 -8.08
C GLY A 444 -11.26 -9.93 -7.13
N ARG A 445 -11.52 -8.87 -6.36
CA ARG A 445 -12.70 -8.81 -5.48
C ARG A 445 -14.03 -8.78 -6.22
N MET A 446 -14.03 -8.32 -7.47
CA MET A 446 -15.22 -8.22 -8.31
C MET A 446 -15.35 -9.38 -9.33
N ASP A 447 -14.44 -10.35 -9.30
CA ASP A 447 -14.40 -11.43 -10.30
C ASP A 447 -15.71 -12.20 -10.42
N SER A 448 -16.39 -12.46 -9.30
CA SER A 448 -17.64 -13.22 -9.25
C SER A 448 -18.82 -12.53 -9.96
N TYR A 449 -18.74 -11.22 -10.21
CA TYR A 449 -19.82 -10.47 -10.88
C TYR A 449 -19.66 -10.41 -12.40
N VAL A 450 -18.44 -10.63 -12.92
CA VAL A 450 -18.09 -10.28 -14.30
C VAL A 450 -18.91 -11.04 -15.34
N ASP A 451 -18.97 -12.36 -15.23
CA ASP A 451 -19.72 -13.19 -16.21
C ASP A 451 -21.20 -12.83 -16.24
N LEU A 452 -21.83 -12.66 -15.06
CA LEU A 452 -23.21 -12.25 -14.94
C LEU A 452 -23.46 -10.86 -15.57
N PHE A 453 -22.60 -9.88 -15.25
CA PHE A 453 -22.81 -8.52 -15.77
C PHE A 453 -22.57 -8.44 -17.27
N GLN A 454 -21.56 -9.13 -17.78
CA GLN A 454 -21.28 -9.18 -19.23
C GLN A 454 -22.38 -9.92 -20.00
N SER A 455 -23.01 -10.95 -19.44
CA SER A 455 -24.17 -11.61 -20.06
C SER A 455 -25.39 -10.69 -20.19
N HIS A 456 -25.46 -9.61 -19.38
CA HIS A 456 -26.46 -8.55 -19.46
C HIS A 456 -25.99 -7.30 -20.24
N GLY A 457 -24.82 -7.39 -20.91
CA GLY A 457 -24.23 -6.30 -21.71
C GLY A 457 -23.61 -5.19 -20.89
N GLY A 458 -23.39 -5.37 -19.58
CA GLY A 458 -22.70 -4.43 -18.72
C GLY A 458 -21.27 -4.83 -18.41
N SER A 459 -20.46 -3.94 -17.85
CA SER A 459 -19.06 -4.19 -17.49
C SER A 459 -18.22 -4.79 -18.62
N MET A 460 -18.53 -4.44 -19.86
CA MET A 460 -17.85 -4.97 -21.04
C MET A 460 -16.37 -4.53 -21.09
N ILE A 461 -16.06 -3.38 -20.51
CA ILE A 461 -14.69 -2.89 -20.32
C ILE A 461 -14.52 -2.58 -18.83
N MET A 462 -13.63 -3.30 -18.19
CA MET A 462 -13.30 -3.13 -16.77
C MET A 462 -11.91 -2.52 -16.63
N LEU A 463 -11.75 -1.56 -15.73
CA LEU A 463 -10.49 -0.88 -15.44
C LEU A 463 -10.17 -1.02 -13.95
N ALA A 464 -9.02 -1.62 -13.62
CA ALA A 464 -8.60 -1.86 -12.24
C ALA A 464 -7.11 -2.23 -12.15
N LYS A 465 -6.66 -2.78 -11.02
CA LYS A 465 -5.29 -3.28 -10.86
C LYS A 465 -5.23 -4.75 -10.43
N GLY A 466 -4.12 -5.40 -10.76
CA GLY A 466 -3.83 -6.78 -10.34
C GLY A 466 -4.38 -7.83 -11.30
N ASN A 467 -3.99 -9.07 -11.04
CA ASN A 467 -4.43 -10.23 -11.82
C ASN A 467 -5.88 -10.60 -11.52
N ARG A 468 -6.52 -11.27 -12.48
CA ARG A 468 -7.89 -11.77 -12.38
C ARG A 468 -7.90 -13.32 -12.37
N SER A 469 -9.02 -13.88 -11.93
CA SER A 469 -9.26 -15.33 -12.01
C SER A 469 -9.54 -15.79 -13.45
N GLN A 470 -9.47 -17.13 -13.69
CA GLN A 470 -9.77 -17.72 -14.98
C GLN A 470 -11.18 -17.37 -15.46
N GLN A 471 -12.16 -17.35 -14.55
CA GLN A 471 -13.55 -17.03 -14.91
C GLN A 471 -13.71 -15.66 -15.59
N VAL A 472 -12.87 -14.68 -15.26
CA VAL A 472 -12.89 -13.36 -15.92
C VAL A 472 -12.34 -13.46 -17.33
N THR A 473 -11.24 -14.21 -17.54
CA THR A 473 -10.69 -14.45 -18.87
C THR A 473 -11.71 -15.17 -19.75
N ASP A 474 -12.41 -16.15 -19.19
CA ASP A 474 -13.45 -16.92 -19.90
C ASP A 474 -14.67 -16.03 -20.21
N ALA A 475 -15.11 -15.19 -19.26
CA ALA A 475 -16.20 -14.24 -19.48
C ALA A 475 -15.86 -13.23 -20.59
N CYS A 476 -14.66 -12.62 -20.58
CA CYS A 476 -14.23 -11.73 -21.65
C CYS A 476 -14.24 -12.42 -23.02
N LYS A 477 -13.80 -13.68 -23.09
CA LYS A 477 -13.84 -14.47 -24.32
C LYS A 477 -15.26 -14.78 -24.77
N ASN A 478 -16.14 -15.16 -23.85
CA ASN A 478 -17.52 -15.59 -24.16
C ASN A 478 -18.42 -14.41 -24.57
N HIS A 479 -18.22 -13.24 -23.94
CA HIS A 479 -19.09 -12.07 -24.10
C HIS A 479 -18.44 -10.94 -24.92
N GLY A 480 -17.15 -11.07 -25.29
CA GLY A 480 -16.45 -10.06 -26.07
C GLY A 480 -15.91 -8.87 -25.24
N GLY A 481 -15.72 -9.06 -23.93
CA GLY A 481 -15.28 -8.02 -23.02
C GLY A 481 -13.76 -7.87 -22.94
N PHE A 482 -13.31 -6.83 -22.20
CA PHE A 482 -11.91 -6.51 -21.95
C PHE A 482 -11.66 -6.18 -20.50
N TYR A 483 -10.49 -6.56 -20.00
CA TYR A 483 -9.96 -6.06 -18.75
C TYR A 483 -8.73 -5.18 -19.03
N LEU A 484 -8.80 -3.92 -18.60
CA LEU A 484 -7.75 -2.94 -18.70
C LEU A 484 -7.10 -2.75 -17.32
N GLY A 485 -5.77 -2.71 -17.30
CA GLY A 485 -5.02 -2.39 -16.10
C GLY A 485 -4.72 -0.90 -15.99
N SER A 486 -4.82 -0.37 -14.78
CA SER A 486 -4.32 0.94 -14.42
C SER A 486 -3.20 0.80 -13.39
N ILE A 487 -2.22 1.71 -13.41
CA ILE A 487 -1.10 1.67 -12.46
C ILE A 487 -1.64 1.94 -11.04
N GLY A 488 -1.37 1.00 -10.14
CA GLY A 488 -1.72 1.17 -8.72
C GLY A 488 -0.69 2.03 -8.00
N GLY A 489 -1.16 2.95 -7.16
CA GLY A 489 -0.34 3.86 -6.36
C GLY A 489 -0.46 5.33 -6.75
N PRO A 490 -0.28 5.73 -8.03
CA PRO A 490 -0.23 7.15 -8.39
C PRO A 490 -1.63 7.80 -8.51
N ALA A 491 -2.32 7.92 -7.38
CA ALA A 491 -3.68 8.43 -7.33
C ALA A 491 -3.79 9.97 -7.38
N ALA A 492 -2.79 10.67 -6.86
CA ALA A 492 -2.77 12.14 -6.85
C ALA A 492 -2.61 12.71 -8.26
N ILE A 493 -1.68 12.15 -9.05
CA ILE A 493 -1.44 12.62 -10.41
C ILE A 493 -2.62 12.32 -11.33
N LEU A 494 -3.31 11.17 -11.17
CA LEU A 494 -4.51 10.86 -11.94
C LEU A 494 -5.63 11.85 -11.65
N ALA A 495 -5.84 12.20 -10.38
CA ALA A 495 -6.83 13.21 -9.99
C ALA A 495 -6.49 14.60 -10.54
N GLN A 496 -5.21 15.01 -10.48
CA GLN A 496 -4.79 16.33 -10.93
C GLN A 496 -4.82 16.48 -12.45
N ASN A 497 -4.34 15.47 -13.19
CA ASN A 497 -4.06 15.61 -14.62
C ASN A 497 -5.12 14.99 -15.52
N ASN A 498 -5.72 13.87 -15.12
CA ASN A 498 -6.52 13.04 -16.02
C ASN A 498 -8.02 13.10 -15.75
N ILE A 499 -8.46 13.32 -14.51
CA ILE A 499 -9.90 13.39 -14.18
C ILE A 499 -10.35 14.84 -14.24
N LYS A 500 -11.29 15.14 -15.12
CA LYS A 500 -11.77 16.50 -15.38
C LYS A 500 -13.04 16.86 -14.64
N SER A 501 -13.89 15.88 -14.36
CA SER A 501 -15.10 16.04 -13.55
C SER A 501 -15.47 14.74 -12.85
N ILE A 502 -16.25 14.86 -11.77
CA ILE A 502 -16.86 13.74 -11.05
C ILE A 502 -18.28 14.11 -10.64
N GLU A 503 -19.21 13.17 -10.83
CA GLU A 503 -20.62 13.29 -10.47
C GLU A 503 -21.08 12.00 -9.80
N CYS A 504 -21.82 12.09 -8.68
CA CYS A 504 -22.44 10.92 -8.07
C CYS A 504 -23.71 10.55 -8.84
N VAL A 505 -23.78 9.31 -9.33
CA VAL A 505 -24.89 8.78 -10.13
C VAL A 505 -25.92 8.09 -9.25
N GLU A 506 -25.46 7.18 -8.37
CA GLU A 506 -26.33 6.42 -7.47
C GLU A 506 -25.63 6.14 -6.12
N TYR A 507 -26.44 5.92 -5.08
CA TYR A 507 -26.02 5.53 -3.72
C TYR A 507 -25.08 6.54 -3.03
N PRO A 508 -25.43 7.85 -3.00
CA PRO A 508 -24.55 8.86 -2.39
C PRO A 508 -24.27 8.59 -0.90
N GLU A 509 -25.17 7.90 -0.21
CA GLU A 509 -24.99 7.50 1.20
C GLU A 509 -23.79 6.55 1.42
N LEU A 510 -23.35 5.84 0.38
CA LEU A 510 -22.21 4.93 0.43
C LEU A 510 -20.85 5.64 0.33
N GLY A 511 -20.83 6.96 0.11
CA GLY A 511 -19.59 7.74 0.04
C GLY A 511 -18.63 7.20 -1.04
N MET A 512 -17.44 6.74 -0.65
CA MET A 512 -16.46 6.20 -1.62
C MET A 512 -16.92 4.93 -2.34
N GLU A 513 -17.93 4.25 -1.83
CA GLU A 513 -18.54 3.05 -2.44
C GLU A 513 -19.77 3.38 -3.31
N ALA A 514 -20.12 4.66 -3.43
CA ALA A 514 -21.16 5.13 -4.35
C ALA A 514 -20.79 4.83 -5.81
N ILE A 515 -21.76 4.95 -6.70
CA ILE A 515 -21.50 4.91 -8.15
C ILE A 515 -21.28 6.35 -8.63
N TRP A 516 -20.11 6.56 -9.23
CA TRP A 516 -19.72 7.85 -9.77
C TRP A 516 -19.59 7.79 -11.29
N LYS A 517 -19.74 8.94 -11.93
CA LYS A 517 -19.38 9.16 -13.32
C LYS A 517 -18.25 10.17 -13.36
N ILE A 518 -17.19 9.85 -14.11
CA ILE A 518 -16.05 10.74 -14.32
C ILE A 518 -15.81 10.98 -15.81
N GLU A 519 -15.36 12.20 -16.13
CA GLU A 519 -14.82 12.52 -17.44
C GLU A 519 -13.30 12.52 -17.37
N VAL A 520 -12.64 11.81 -18.28
CA VAL A 520 -11.19 11.69 -18.30
C VAL A 520 -10.57 12.16 -19.60
N GLU A 521 -9.34 12.68 -19.50
CA GLU A 521 -8.47 12.99 -20.62
C GLU A 521 -7.11 12.32 -20.42
N ASN A 522 -6.62 11.67 -21.49
CA ASN A 522 -5.33 10.98 -21.50
C ASN A 522 -5.14 10.04 -20.31
N PHE A 523 -6.20 9.36 -19.89
CA PHE A 523 -6.14 8.45 -18.74
C PHE A 523 -5.35 7.19 -19.12
N PRO A 524 -4.24 6.88 -18.42
CA PRO A 524 -3.35 5.79 -18.79
C PRO A 524 -3.95 4.43 -18.43
N ALA A 525 -3.96 3.51 -19.38
CA ALA A 525 -4.40 2.13 -19.18
C ALA A 525 -3.60 1.15 -20.07
N PHE A 526 -3.81 -0.15 -19.82
CA PHE A 526 -3.17 -1.24 -20.58
C PHE A 526 -4.19 -2.36 -20.81
N ILE A 527 -4.15 -3.01 -21.97
CA ILE A 527 -4.96 -4.21 -22.20
C ILE A 527 -4.32 -5.39 -21.45
N LEU A 528 -5.01 -5.95 -20.47
CA LEU A 528 -4.54 -7.08 -19.66
C LEU A 528 -5.25 -8.39 -19.99
N VAL A 529 -6.54 -8.35 -20.29
CA VAL A 529 -7.32 -9.49 -20.82
C VAL A 529 -8.13 -9.00 -22.00
N ASP A 530 -8.05 -9.71 -23.11
CA ASP A 530 -8.80 -9.40 -24.32
C ASP A 530 -10.01 -10.32 -24.56
N ASN A 531 -10.81 -9.98 -25.56
CA ASN A 531 -11.99 -10.72 -25.98
C ASN A 531 -11.68 -12.06 -26.68
N LYS A 532 -10.40 -12.40 -26.87
CA LYS A 532 -9.93 -13.68 -27.44
C LYS A 532 -9.54 -14.67 -26.34
N GLY A 533 -9.55 -14.22 -25.07
CA GLY A 533 -9.11 -15.01 -23.92
C GLY A 533 -7.59 -14.98 -23.69
N ASN A 534 -6.89 -14.02 -24.30
CA ASN A 534 -5.50 -13.77 -23.95
C ASN A 534 -5.43 -13.04 -22.61
N ASP A 535 -4.60 -13.57 -21.73
CA ASP A 535 -4.40 -13.03 -20.39
C ASP A 535 -2.92 -12.73 -20.19
N PHE A 536 -2.60 -11.47 -19.96
CA PHE A 536 -1.25 -10.99 -19.73
C PHE A 536 -0.52 -11.80 -18.66
N PHE A 537 -1.16 -12.02 -17.49
CA PHE A 537 -0.53 -12.69 -16.36
C PHE A 537 -0.21 -14.16 -16.60
N LYS A 538 -0.88 -14.81 -17.55
CA LYS A 538 -0.58 -16.18 -17.98
C LYS A 538 0.57 -16.29 -18.98
N GLN A 539 0.94 -15.18 -19.61
CA GLN A 539 2.04 -15.10 -20.55
C GLN A 539 3.38 -14.75 -19.88
N ILE A 540 3.36 -14.45 -18.58
CA ILE A 540 4.56 -14.13 -17.80
C ILE A 540 5.47 -15.34 -17.72
N LYS A 541 6.75 -15.14 -18.11
CA LYS A 541 7.81 -16.13 -18.01
C LYS A 541 8.89 -15.63 -17.08
N PRO A 542 9.57 -16.53 -16.31
CA PRO A 542 10.75 -16.16 -15.55
C PRO A 542 11.80 -15.48 -16.45
N ARG A 543 12.57 -14.59 -15.87
CA ARG A 543 13.78 -14.06 -16.51
C ARG A 543 14.81 -15.19 -16.52
N CYS A 544 15.32 -15.52 -17.69
CA CYS A 544 16.38 -16.54 -17.86
C CYS A 544 17.74 -15.91 -17.65
#